data_cffb922c7171342df7a5a65a77b58222
#
_entry.id   cffb922c7171342df7a5a65a77b58222
#
_cell.length_a   1.000
_cell.length_b   1.000
_cell.length_c   1.000
_cell.angle_alpha   90.00
_cell.angle_beta   90.00
_cell.angle_gamma   90.00
#
_symmetry.space_group_name_H-M   'P 1'
#
loop_
_entity.id
_entity.type
_entity.pdbx_description
1 polymer ?
#
loop_
_entity_poly.entity_id
_entity_poly.type
_entity_poly.pdbx_seq_one_letter_code
_entity_poly.pdbx_strand_id
1 'polypeptide(L)'
;ALAAGRNRFVLYNRSGSELRVESRTQNLYTKTLENTIFLCAMSGNGTLAVVTDDVGSMAQLLVYSATMEEQLRWNMDANTGTPLRMAFSPDNRKLAVAAVTANAGQMVTNFYVLPLGQGDPVSIASEGSVPQWVGWLSGSTILAVYGDRAVLYNAGGGEQASYPFNGMTLRDISVDAAGNVGLLLVSGQIAQAVTLDKNLAVQSAAGVPSANRIVRAGNRFYLLTDASVECY
;
A
#
# COMPACT_ATOMS: atom_id res chain seq x y z
N ALA A 1 3.69 -9.73 -12.02
CA ALA A 1 3.59 -9.05 -10.71
C ALA A 1 2.99 -9.99 -9.66
N LEU A 2 3.14 -9.66 -8.39
CA LEU A 2 2.66 -10.46 -7.27
C LEU A 2 2.05 -9.54 -6.20
N ALA A 3 0.89 -9.95 -5.63
CA ALA A 3 0.36 -9.39 -4.39
C ALA A 3 0.01 -10.53 -3.43
N ALA A 4 0.42 -10.40 -2.17
CA ALA A 4 0.30 -11.47 -1.18
C ALA A 4 -0.65 -11.09 -0.05
N GLY A 5 -1.50 -12.04 0.34
CA GLY A 5 -2.24 -12.07 1.58
C GLY A 5 -1.55 -12.99 2.61
N ARG A 6 -2.30 -13.49 3.58
CA ARG A 6 -1.74 -14.34 4.64
C ARG A 6 -1.40 -15.75 4.17
N ASN A 7 -2.31 -16.40 3.42
CA ASN A 7 -2.20 -17.81 2.99
C ASN A 7 -2.37 -17.97 1.48
N ARG A 8 -2.59 -16.88 0.77
CA ARG A 8 -2.80 -16.85 -0.67
C ARG A 8 -2.04 -15.69 -1.26
N PHE A 9 -1.72 -15.79 -2.54
CA PHE A 9 -1.15 -14.69 -3.32
C PHE A 9 -1.73 -14.72 -4.73
N VAL A 10 -1.77 -13.57 -5.37
CA VAL A 10 -2.14 -13.44 -6.77
C VAL A 10 -0.91 -13.15 -7.60
N LEU A 11 -0.74 -13.92 -8.66
CA LEU A 11 0.17 -13.66 -9.76
C LEU A 11 -0.63 -13.06 -10.90
N TYR A 12 -0.15 -11.98 -11.46
CA TYR A 12 -0.82 -11.31 -12.58
C TYR A 12 0.19 -10.67 -13.52
N ASN A 13 -0.20 -10.56 -14.79
CA ASN A 13 0.57 -9.83 -15.78
C ASN A 13 0.08 -8.37 -15.81
N ARG A 14 0.95 -7.42 -15.49
CA ARG A 14 0.65 -6.00 -15.72
C ARG A 14 0.54 -5.79 -17.23
N SER A 15 -0.46 -5.02 -17.64
CA SER A 15 -0.81 -4.81 -19.04
C SER A 15 -1.26 -6.09 -19.78
N GLY A 16 -1.59 -7.14 -19.03
CA GLY A 16 -2.30 -8.32 -19.49
C GLY A 16 -3.64 -8.47 -18.78
N SER A 17 -4.41 -9.51 -19.11
CA SER A 17 -5.75 -9.76 -18.54
C SER A 17 -5.83 -11.02 -17.68
N GLU A 18 -4.76 -11.81 -17.61
CA GLU A 18 -4.74 -13.06 -16.84
C GLU A 18 -4.22 -12.83 -15.42
N LEU A 19 -4.90 -13.44 -14.47
CA LEU A 19 -4.45 -13.58 -13.08
C LEU A 19 -4.61 -15.01 -12.59
N ARG A 20 -3.77 -15.38 -11.61
CA ARG A 20 -3.77 -16.69 -10.95
C ARG A 20 -3.71 -16.50 -9.45
N VAL A 21 -4.65 -17.08 -8.73
CA VAL A 21 -4.66 -17.11 -7.27
C VAL A 21 -4.08 -18.45 -6.81
N GLU A 22 -3.01 -18.36 -6.07
CA GLU A 22 -2.24 -19.50 -5.59
C GLU A 22 -2.32 -19.61 -4.06
N SER A 23 -2.27 -20.80 -3.56
CA SER A 23 -1.95 -21.14 -2.17
C SER A 23 -0.49 -21.58 -2.07
N ARG A 24 -0.05 -21.99 -0.90
CA ARG A 24 1.31 -22.51 -0.71
C ARG A 24 1.60 -23.80 -1.50
N THR A 25 0.56 -24.56 -1.86
CA THR A 25 0.70 -25.91 -2.38
C THR A 25 0.02 -26.14 -3.72
N GLN A 26 -0.88 -25.23 -4.14
CA GLN A 26 -1.65 -25.42 -5.37
C GLN A 26 -2.22 -24.14 -5.94
N ASN A 27 -2.49 -24.16 -7.25
CA ASN A 27 -3.32 -23.16 -7.91
C ASN A 27 -4.76 -23.31 -7.41
N LEU A 28 -5.36 -22.20 -6.98
CA LEU A 28 -6.76 -22.18 -6.53
C LEU A 28 -7.69 -21.73 -7.65
N TYR A 29 -7.28 -20.69 -8.38
CA TYR A 29 -8.08 -20.10 -9.45
C TYR A 29 -7.17 -19.54 -10.53
N THR A 30 -7.59 -19.70 -11.78
CA THR A 30 -7.08 -18.94 -12.93
C THR A 30 -8.25 -18.21 -13.54
N LYS A 31 -8.10 -16.92 -13.79
CA LYS A 31 -9.15 -16.06 -14.35
C LYS A 31 -8.56 -15.15 -15.40
N THR A 32 -9.22 -15.08 -16.55
CA THR A 32 -8.96 -14.06 -17.56
C THR A 32 -10.06 -13.00 -17.44
N LEU A 33 -9.66 -11.75 -17.28
CA LEU A 33 -10.57 -10.61 -17.25
C LEU A 33 -10.79 -10.08 -18.66
N GLU A 34 -11.84 -9.31 -18.86
CA GLU A 34 -12.12 -8.63 -20.16
C GLU A 34 -11.11 -7.50 -20.40
N ASN A 35 -10.67 -6.85 -19.33
CA ASN A 35 -9.87 -5.64 -19.35
C ASN A 35 -8.44 -5.88 -18.84
N THR A 36 -7.54 -4.94 -19.18
CA THR A 36 -6.12 -5.01 -18.82
C THR A 36 -5.89 -4.72 -17.33
N ILE A 37 -5.12 -5.56 -16.65
CA ILE A 37 -4.82 -5.44 -15.23
C ILE A 37 -3.69 -4.43 -15.01
N PHE A 38 -3.92 -3.44 -14.14
CA PHE A 38 -2.92 -2.49 -13.70
C PHE A 38 -2.30 -2.87 -12.36
N LEU A 39 -3.16 -3.24 -11.40
CA LEU A 39 -2.76 -3.44 -10.00
C LEU A 39 -3.66 -4.47 -9.34
N CYS A 40 -3.08 -5.31 -8.48
CA CYS A 40 -3.82 -6.20 -7.58
C CYS A 40 -3.39 -5.98 -6.14
N ALA A 41 -4.32 -6.20 -5.21
CA ALA A 41 -4.05 -6.34 -3.78
C ALA A 41 -4.79 -7.55 -3.23
N MET A 42 -4.17 -8.28 -2.30
CA MET A 42 -4.75 -9.47 -1.66
C MET A 42 -4.88 -9.22 -0.16
N SER A 43 -6.06 -9.49 0.38
CA SER A 43 -6.31 -9.39 1.82
C SER A 43 -5.85 -10.63 2.58
N GLY A 44 -5.83 -10.54 3.91
CA GLY A 44 -5.47 -11.66 4.77
C GLY A 44 -6.45 -12.84 4.72
N ASN A 45 -7.72 -12.61 4.41
CA ASN A 45 -8.76 -13.64 4.27
C ASN A 45 -8.93 -14.15 2.83
N GLY A 46 -8.15 -13.63 1.86
CA GLY A 46 -8.19 -14.06 0.47
C GLY A 46 -9.13 -13.26 -0.44
N THR A 47 -9.72 -12.15 0.04
CA THR A 47 -10.41 -11.19 -0.81
C THR A 47 -9.39 -10.53 -1.74
N LEU A 48 -9.71 -10.40 -3.02
CA LEU A 48 -8.83 -9.88 -4.07
C LEU A 48 -9.41 -8.58 -4.63
N ALA A 49 -8.63 -7.50 -4.61
CA ALA A 49 -8.91 -6.27 -5.34
C ALA A 49 -8.08 -6.23 -6.61
N VAL A 50 -8.70 -5.89 -7.72
CA VAL A 50 -8.07 -5.78 -9.04
C VAL A 50 -8.46 -4.44 -9.66
N VAL A 51 -7.48 -3.70 -10.13
CA VAL A 51 -7.68 -2.49 -10.93
C VAL A 51 -7.41 -2.83 -12.39
N THR A 52 -8.36 -2.50 -13.25
CA THR A 52 -8.26 -2.67 -14.70
C THR A 52 -8.45 -1.33 -15.40
N ASP A 53 -8.11 -1.29 -16.70
CA ASP A 53 -8.65 -0.27 -17.60
C ASP A 53 -10.17 -0.45 -17.75
N ASP A 54 -10.82 0.56 -18.34
CA ASP A 54 -12.22 0.53 -18.67
C ASP A 54 -12.50 1.52 -19.81
N VAL A 55 -13.42 1.18 -20.70
CA VAL A 55 -13.71 1.99 -21.90
C VAL A 55 -14.44 3.30 -21.54
N GLY A 56 -15.16 3.33 -20.45
CA GLY A 56 -16.00 4.48 -20.05
C GLY A 56 -15.50 5.25 -18.84
N SER A 57 -14.38 4.82 -18.22
CA SER A 57 -13.81 5.45 -17.01
C SER A 57 -12.28 5.47 -17.07
N MET A 58 -11.65 6.16 -16.11
CA MET A 58 -10.19 6.19 -15.99
C MET A 58 -9.62 4.85 -15.51
N ALA A 59 -10.38 4.14 -14.70
CA ALA A 59 -10.07 2.80 -14.22
C ALA A 59 -11.31 2.15 -13.64
N GLN A 60 -11.31 0.83 -13.53
CA GLN A 60 -12.32 0.05 -12.82
C GLN A 60 -11.65 -0.73 -11.70
N LEU A 61 -12.17 -0.59 -10.49
CA LEU A 61 -11.79 -1.40 -9.34
C LEU A 61 -12.82 -2.50 -9.12
N LEU A 62 -12.37 -3.74 -9.20
CA LEU A 62 -13.15 -4.95 -8.95
C LEU A 62 -12.71 -5.57 -7.64
N VAL A 63 -13.64 -5.99 -6.80
CA VAL A 63 -13.34 -6.75 -5.59
C VAL A 63 -14.00 -8.11 -5.67
N TYR A 64 -13.19 -9.16 -5.55
CA TYR A 64 -13.63 -10.56 -5.55
C TYR A 64 -13.54 -11.16 -4.16
N SER A 65 -14.51 -12.01 -3.81
CA SER A 65 -14.46 -12.85 -2.61
C SER A 65 -13.28 -13.84 -2.67
N ALA A 66 -13.05 -14.55 -1.57
CA ALA A 66 -12.08 -15.65 -1.52
C ALA A 66 -12.45 -16.83 -2.45
N THR A 67 -13.69 -16.89 -2.96
CA THR A 67 -14.19 -17.86 -3.95
C THR A 67 -14.24 -17.29 -5.37
N MET A 68 -13.66 -16.11 -5.59
CA MET A 68 -13.59 -15.40 -6.87
C MET A 68 -14.95 -14.95 -7.43
N GLU A 69 -15.94 -14.75 -6.55
CA GLU A 69 -17.21 -14.09 -6.87
C GLU A 69 -17.04 -12.57 -6.76
N GLU A 70 -17.51 -11.84 -7.74
CA GLU A 70 -17.47 -10.37 -7.73
C GLU A 70 -18.40 -9.84 -6.64
N GLN A 71 -17.85 -9.07 -5.71
CA GLN A 71 -18.58 -8.48 -4.58
C GLN A 71 -18.82 -6.98 -4.76
N LEU A 72 -17.92 -6.32 -5.48
CA LEU A 72 -17.96 -4.87 -5.65
C LEU A 72 -17.30 -4.47 -6.97
N ARG A 73 -17.89 -3.47 -7.61
CA ARG A 73 -17.37 -2.80 -8.80
C ARG A 73 -17.46 -1.29 -8.59
N TRP A 74 -16.35 -0.60 -8.79
CA TRP A 74 -16.27 0.84 -8.71
C TRP A 74 -15.61 1.40 -9.96
N ASN A 75 -16.39 2.10 -10.79
CA ASN A 75 -15.88 2.81 -11.95
C ASN A 75 -15.36 4.18 -11.50
N MET A 76 -14.10 4.45 -11.78
CA MET A 76 -13.39 5.63 -11.33
C MET A 76 -13.26 6.62 -12.46
N ASP A 77 -13.85 7.80 -12.29
CA ASP A 77 -13.83 8.89 -13.26
C ASP A 77 -12.52 9.70 -13.21
N ALA A 78 -12.44 10.75 -14.03
CA ALA A 78 -11.28 11.64 -14.08
C ALA A 78 -11.02 12.38 -12.76
N ASN A 79 -12.06 12.65 -11.96
CA ASN A 79 -11.90 13.31 -10.66
C ASN A 79 -11.39 12.34 -9.59
N THR A 80 -11.83 11.09 -9.65
CA THR A 80 -11.37 10.02 -8.77
C THR A 80 -9.92 9.64 -9.07
N GLY A 81 -9.59 9.49 -10.35
CA GLY A 81 -8.25 9.15 -10.82
C GLY A 81 -7.99 7.66 -10.97
N THR A 82 -6.74 7.31 -11.31
CA THR A 82 -6.29 5.94 -11.50
C THR A 82 -5.58 5.43 -10.24
N PRO A 83 -6.01 4.30 -9.64
CA PRO A 83 -5.36 3.72 -8.46
C PRO A 83 -3.91 3.31 -8.74
N LEU A 84 -3.00 3.76 -7.89
CA LEU A 84 -1.58 3.37 -7.92
C LEU A 84 -1.15 2.56 -6.70
N ARG A 85 -1.85 2.70 -5.57
CA ARG A 85 -1.59 1.92 -4.36
C ARG A 85 -2.91 1.52 -3.72
N MET A 86 -2.93 0.31 -3.20
CA MET A 86 -4.07 -0.23 -2.46
C MET A 86 -3.58 -1.07 -1.28
N ALA A 87 -4.31 -1.03 -0.17
CA ALA A 87 -4.05 -1.87 0.99
C ALA A 87 -5.36 -2.23 1.69
N PHE A 88 -5.55 -3.53 1.98
CA PHE A 88 -6.66 -3.98 2.81
C PHE A 88 -6.39 -3.70 4.28
N SER A 89 -7.45 -3.33 5.01
CA SER A 89 -7.39 -3.20 6.47
C SER A 89 -7.13 -4.55 7.15
N PRO A 90 -6.54 -4.57 8.35
CA PRO A 90 -6.24 -5.82 9.07
C PRO A 90 -7.46 -6.70 9.33
N ASP A 91 -8.64 -6.09 9.49
CA ASP A 91 -9.92 -6.78 9.67
C ASP A 91 -10.58 -7.24 8.35
N ASN A 92 -9.94 -6.94 7.21
CA ASN A 92 -10.39 -7.25 5.84
C ASN A 92 -11.76 -6.64 5.48
N ARG A 93 -12.18 -5.56 6.15
CA ARG A 93 -13.47 -4.91 5.91
C ARG A 93 -13.40 -3.63 5.09
N LYS A 94 -12.20 -3.11 4.90
CA LYS A 94 -11.97 -1.86 4.17
C LYS A 94 -10.77 -2.01 3.23
N LEU A 95 -10.79 -1.23 2.16
CA LEU A 95 -9.69 -1.07 1.23
C LEU A 95 -9.29 0.40 1.18
N ALA A 96 -8.04 0.72 1.51
CA ALA A 96 -7.48 2.03 1.23
C ALA A 96 -7.01 2.07 -0.22
N VAL A 97 -7.33 3.14 -0.93
CA VAL A 97 -6.98 3.36 -2.34
C VAL A 97 -6.35 4.73 -2.47
N ALA A 98 -5.14 4.80 -2.99
CA ALA A 98 -4.50 6.04 -3.43
C ALA A 98 -4.57 6.10 -4.95
N ALA A 99 -5.34 7.04 -5.48
CA ALA A 99 -5.58 7.23 -6.89
C ALA A 99 -5.02 8.58 -7.37
N VAL A 100 -4.35 8.57 -8.51
CA VAL A 100 -3.72 9.76 -9.08
C VAL A 100 -4.57 10.33 -10.20
N THR A 101 -4.76 11.63 -10.17
CA THR A 101 -5.42 12.42 -11.21
C THR A 101 -4.63 13.70 -11.50
N ALA A 102 -5.05 14.46 -12.47
CA ALA A 102 -4.56 15.81 -12.75
C ALA A 102 -5.65 16.83 -12.45
N ASN A 103 -5.34 17.85 -11.66
CA ASN A 103 -6.21 18.97 -11.39
C ASN A 103 -5.47 20.28 -11.76
N ALA A 104 -6.04 21.07 -12.67
CA ALA A 104 -5.44 22.30 -13.18
C ALA A 104 -3.98 22.14 -13.66
N GLY A 105 -3.64 20.99 -14.28
CA GLY A 105 -2.30 20.68 -14.77
C GLY A 105 -1.32 20.20 -13.70
N GLN A 106 -1.76 20.07 -12.46
CA GLN A 106 -0.96 19.53 -11.36
C GLN A 106 -1.41 18.10 -11.04
N MET A 107 -0.43 17.24 -10.74
CA MET A 107 -0.72 15.89 -10.28
C MET A 107 -1.25 15.94 -8.85
N VAL A 108 -2.34 15.23 -8.60
CA VAL A 108 -3.00 15.09 -7.31
C VAL A 108 -3.22 13.63 -7.01
N THR A 109 -2.92 13.21 -5.79
CA THR A 109 -3.27 11.89 -5.27
C THR A 109 -4.45 12.03 -4.31
N ASN A 110 -5.56 11.42 -4.66
CA ASN A 110 -6.73 11.32 -3.81
C ASN A 110 -6.70 10.00 -3.03
N PHE A 111 -6.98 10.07 -1.75
CA PHE A 111 -7.09 8.91 -0.88
C PHE A 111 -8.54 8.60 -0.57
N TYR A 112 -8.89 7.34 -0.77
CA TYR A 112 -10.24 6.83 -0.48
C TYR A 112 -10.16 5.64 0.47
N VAL A 113 -11.17 5.51 1.30
CA VAL A 113 -11.48 4.29 2.05
C VAL A 113 -12.77 3.71 1.50
N LEU A 114 -12.65 2.51 0.95
CA LEU A 114 -13.76 1.75 0.37
C LEU A 114 -14.21 0.69 1.38
N PRO A 115 -15.45 0.76 1.91
CA PRO A 115 -16.03 -0.32 2.70
C PRO A 115 -16.29 -1.54 1.81
N LEU A 116 -15.94 -2.74 2.27
CA LEU A 116 -16.14 -3.98 1.51
C LEU A 116 -17.49 -4.67 1.81
N GLY A 117 -18.44 -3.91 2.28
CA GLY A 117 -19.82 -4.33 2.52
C GLY A 117 -20.77 -3.34 1.86
N GLN A 118 -21.56 -2.67 2.70
CA GLN A 118 -22.43 -1.60 2.24
C GLN A 118 -21.78 -0.23 2.51
N GLY A 119 -21.93 0.69 1.57
CA GLY A 119 -21.45 2.07 1.68
C GLY A 119 -20.60 2.50 0.47
N ASP A 120 -20.56 3.81 0.27
CA ASP A 120 -19.80 4.44 -0.79
C ASP A 120 -18.34 4.67 -0.37
N PRO A 121 -17.42 4.84 -1.34
CA PRO A 121 -16.05 5.26 -1.05
C PRO A 121 -16.01 6.62 -0.35
N VAL A 122 -15.25 6.71 0.73
CA VAL A 122 -15.06 7.95 1.49
C VAL A 122 -13.73 8.57 1.09
N SER A 123 -13.74 9.80 0.59
CA SER A 123 -12.52 10.59 0.38
C SER A 123 -11.97 11.05 1.72
N ILE A 124 -10.69 10.74 2.02
CA ILE A 124 -10.08 11.03 3.31
C ILE A 124 -8.98 12.08 3.24
N ALA A 125 -8.32 12.23 2.10
CA ALA A 125 -7.26 13.21 1.87
C ALA A 125 -7.03 13.44 0.38
N SER A 126 -6.37 14.57 0.07
CA SER A 126 -5.87 14.90 -1.28
C SER A 126 -4.49 15.53 -1.15
N GLU A 127 -3.50 15.01 -1.88
CA GLU A 127 -2.10 15.36 -1.75
C GLU A 127 -1.46 15.68 -3.10
N GLY A 128 -0.54 16.64 -3.13
CA GLY A 128 0.21 17.03 -4.34
C GLY A 128 1.36 16.08 -4.70
N SER A 129 1.50 14.94 -4.03
CA SER A 129 2.58 13.98 -4.26
C SER A 129 2.06 12.52 -4.26
N VAL A 130 2.79 11.63 -4.93
CA VAL A 130 2.41 10.21 -5.03
C VAL A 130 3.07 9.42 -3.91
N PRO A 131 2.32 8.61 -3.14
CA PRO A 131 2.90 7.76 -2.12
C PRO A 131 3.69 6.61 -2.76
N GLN A 132 4.88 6.35 -2.21
CA GLN A 132 5.68 5.19 -2.56
C GLN A 132 5.14 3.92 -1.91
N TRP A 133 4.52 4.07 -0.74
CA TRP A 133 3.93 2.98 0.04
C TRP A 133 2.65 3.43 0.74
N VAL A 134 1.67 2.52 0.83
CA VAL A 134 0.41 2.70 1.57
C VAL A 134 0.08 1.41 2.30
N GLY A 135 -0.29 1.52 3.56
CA GLY A 135 -0.74 0.38 4.37
C GLY A 135 -1.53 0.81 5.60
N TRP A 136 -2.08 -0.16 6.31
CA TRP A 136 -2.83 0.08 7.53
C TRP A 136 -1.96 -0.24 8.75
N LEU A 137 -1.94 0.67 9.73
CA LEU A 137 -1.36 0.41 11.05
C LEU A 137 -2.39 -0.16 12.02
N SER A 138 -3.68 0.12 11.79
CA SER A 138 -4.81 -0.39 12.57
C SER A 138 -6.07 -0.42 11.70
N GLY A 139 -7.22 -0.85 12.23
CA GLY A 139 -8.51 -0.80 11.53
C GLY A 139 -9.04 0.61 11.24
N SER A 140 -8.38 1.66 11.77
CA SER A 140 -8.78 3.06 11.60
C SER A 140 -7.66 4.00 11.16
N THR A 141 -6.42 3.53 11.07
CA THR A 141 -5.25 4.37 10.78
C THR A 141 -4.51 3.85 9.57
N ILE A 142 -4.30 4.72 8.59
CA ILE A 142 -3.61 4.45 7.32
C ILE A 142 -2.30 5.20 7.33
N LEU A 143 -1.20 4.52 7.01
CA LEU A 143 0.09 5.11 6.75
C LEU A 143 0.30 5.24 5.25
N ALA A 144 0.60 6.46 4.80
CA ALA A 144 1.12 6.74 3.47
C ALA A 144 2.55 7.25 3.58
N VAL A 145 3.46 6.72 2.78
CA VAL A 145 4.85 7.15 2.77
C VAL A 145 5.19 7.73 1.40
N TYR A 146 5.57 8.99 1.42
CA TYR A 146 5.97 9.77 0.26
C TYR A 146 7.50 9.78 0.09
N GLY A 147 8.00 10.52 -0.88
CA GLY A 147 9.44 10.65 -1.08
C GLY A 147 10.16 11.45 0.00
N ASP A 148 9.45 12.32 0.70
CA ASP A 148 9.96 13.31 1.64
C ASP A 148 9.41 13.20 3.07
N ARG A 149 8.35 12.41 3.27
CA ARG A 149 7.66 12.26 4.56
C ARG A 149 6.82 10.98 4.66
N ALA A 150 6.50 10.60 5.88
CA ALA A 150 5.45 9.64 6.21
C ALA A 150 4.26 10.37 6.84
N VAL A 151 3.03 9.98 6.52
CA VAL A 151 1.79 10.62 6.98
C VAL A 151 0.81 9.56 7.49
N LEU A 152 0.21 9.80 8.64
CA LEU A 152 -0.91 9.04 9.16
C LEU A 152 -2.23 9.73 8.83
N TYR A 153 -3.14 8.97 8.24
CA TYR A 153 -4.52 9.41 8.00
C TYR A 153 -5.51 8.59 8.85
N ASN A 154 -6.54 9.26 9.33
CA ASN A 154 -7.71 8.57 9.87
C ASN A 154 -8.55 8.01 8.73
N ALA A 155 -9.04 6.80 8.86
CA ALA A 155 -9.92 6.19 7.87
C ALA A 155 -11.29 6.89 7.70
N GLY A 156 -11.68 7.76 8.63
CA GLY A 156 -12.83 8.66 8.54
C GLY A 156 -12.52 10.04 7.98
N GLY A 157 -11.25 10.33 7.66
CA GLY A 157 -10.77 11.58 7.07
C GLY A 157 -9.76 12.33 7.95
N GLY A 158 -8.86 13.02 7.29
CA GLY A 158 -7.88 13.94 7.87
C GLY A 158 -6.55 13.31 8.28
N GLU A 159 -5.53 14.14 8.22
CA GLU A 159 -4.18 13.86 8.72
C GLU A 159 -4.17 13.84 10.25
N GLN A 160 -3.50 12.84 10.85
CA GLN A 160 -3.32 12.71 12.29
C GLN A 160 -1.91 13.08 12.74
N ALA A 161 -0.92 12.68 11.97
CA ALA A 161 0.48 12.94 12.24
C ALA A 161 1.30 12.85 10.95
N SER A 162 2.46 13.51 10.96
CA SER A 162 3.46 13.36 9.89
C SER A 162 4.88 13.32 10.46
N TYR A 163 5.76 12.64 9.72
CA TYR A 163 7.19 12.55 10.01
C TYR A 163 7.98 12.95 8.76
N PRO A 164 8.66 14.11 8.77
CA PRO A 164 9.47 14.58 7.64
C PRO A 164 10.81 13.84 7.57
N PHE A 165 11.33 13.59 6.37
CA PHE A 165 12.61 12.92 6.17
C PHE A 165 13.82 13.87 6.14
N ASN A 166 13.58 15.18 6.26
CA ASN A 166 14.63 16.22 6.38
C ASN A 166 15.68 16.15 5.25
N GLY A 167 15.22 16.02 4.00
CA GLY A 167 16.09 15.95 2.83
C GLY A 167 16.64 14.57 2.49
N MET A 168 16.30 13.57 3.28
CA MET A 168 16.52 12.16 2.93
C MET A 168 15.36 11.61 2.10
N THR A 169 15.57 10.48 1.44
CA THR A 169 14.55 9.77 0.65
C THR A 169 14.35 8.36 1.17
N LEU A 170 13.13 7.85 1.02
CA LEU A 170 12.82 6.48 1.40
C LEU A 170 13.52 5.47 0.47
N ARG A 171 14.27 4.54 1.06
CA ARG A 171 14.79 3.36 0.37
C ARG A 171 13.92 2.13 0.62
N ASP A 172 13.53 1.91 1.87
CA ASP A 172 12.70 0.76 2.24
C ASP A 172 11.88 1.05 3.50
N ILE A 173 10.80 0.31 3.69
CA ILE A 173 9.89 0.41 4.84
C ILE A 173 9.49 -0.97 5.32
N SER A 174 9.37 -1.09 6.63
CA SER A 174 8.77 -2.26 7.29
C SER A 174 7.78 -1.80 8.34
N VAL A 175 6.65 -2.48 8.44
CA VAL A 175 5.65 -2.28 9.49
C VAL A 175 5.47 -3.61 10.21
N ASP A 176 5.58 -3.62 11.53
CA ASP A 176 5.35 -4.82 12.34
C ASP A 176 3.85 -5.00 12.68
N ALA A 177 3.52 -6.14 13.29
CA ALA A 177 2.14 -6.46 13.67
C ALA A 177 1.54 -5.52 14.73
N ALA A 178 2.36 -4.78 15.47
CA ALA A 178 1.94 -3.79 16.47
C ALA A 178 1.72 -2.39 15.85
N GLY A 179 2.03 -2.22 14.56
CA GLY A 179 1.95 -0.96 13.84
C GLY A 179 3.18 -0.07 14.01
N ASN A 180 4.28 -0.59 14.56
CA ASN A 180 5.53 0.15 14.59
C ASN A 180 6.19 0.16 13.21
N VAL A 181 6.80 1.26 12.86
CA VAL A 181 7.36 1.52 11.54
C VAL A 181 8.88 1.54 11.60
N GLY A 182 9.54 0.85 10.69
CA GLY A 182 10.96 0.97 10.40
C GLY A 182 11.16 1.61 9.04
N LEU A 183 11.86 2.72 8.97
CA LEU A 183 12.22 3.41 7.73
C LEU A 183 13.72 3.30 7.49
N LEU A 184 14.10 2.93 6.29
CA LEU A 184 15.47 3.06 5.79
C LEU A 184 15.51 4.29 4.87
N LEU A 185 16.13 5.34 5.36
CA LEU A 185 16.26 6.62 4.67
C LEU A 185 17.67 6.79 4.13
N VAL A 186 17.82 7.41 2.97
CA VAL A 186 19.13 7.61 2.32
C VAL A 186 19.27 9.02 1.76
N SER A 187 20.50 9.54 1.79
CA SER A 187 20.90 10.76 1.12
C SER A 187 22.36 10.63 0.67
N GLY A 188 22.61 10.46 -0.64
CA GLY A 188 23.93 10.16 -1.18
C GLY A 188 24.49 8.85 -0.60
N GLN A 189 25.62 8.95 0.11
CA GLN A 189 26.28 7.80 0.78
C GLN A 189 25.79 7.58 2.23
N ILE A 190 24.93 8.46 2.74
CA ILE A 190 24.44 8.37 4.11
C ILE A 190 23.18 7.53 4.13
N ALA A 191 23.13 6.55 5.02
CA ALA A 191 21.93 5.78 5.31
C ALA A 191 21.57 5.92 6.80
N GLN A 192 20.28 6.02 7.09
CA GLN A 192 19.74 6.13 8.43
C GLN A 192 18.57 5.15 8.59
N ALA A 193 18.60 4.35 9.64
CA ALA A 193 17.45 3.60 10.10
C ALA A 193 16.69 4.42 11.14
N VAL A 194 15.40 4.63 10.91
CA VAL A 194 14.52 5.32 11.83
C VAL A 194 13.40 4.38 12.24
N THR A 195 13.18 4.26 13.55
CA THR A 195 12.04 3.51 14.06
C THR A 195 11.04 4.45 14.70
N LEU A 196 9.78 4.29 14.28
CA LEU A 196 8.67 5.10 14.77
C LEU A 196 7.63 4.18 15.42
N ASP A 197 6.92 4.70 16.39
CA ASP A 197 5.74 4.03 16.92
C ASP A 197 4.53 4.19 15.98
N LYS A 198 3.42 3.60 16.34
CA LYS A 198 2.16 3.67 15.59
C LYS A 198 1.58 5.09 15.43
N ASN A 199 2.09 6.08 16.15
CA ASN A 199 1.71 7.49 16.07
C ASN A 199 2.76 8.34 15.34
N LEU A 200 3.77 7.70 14.72
CA LEU A 200 4.97 8.32 14.11
C LEU A 200 5.88 9.06 15.09
N ALA A 201 5.78 8.79 16.40
CA ALA A 201 6.76 9.28 17.34
C ALA A 201 8.08 8.51 17.17
N VAL A 202 9.21 9.22 17.11
CA VAL A 202 10.54 8.62 16.93
C VAL A 202 10.89 7.81 18.18
N GLN A 203 11.17 6.54 17.99
CA GLN A 203 11.70 5.64 19.02
C GLN A 203 13.23 5.56 18.98
N SER A 204 13.78 5.52 17.76
CA SER A 204 15.23 5.49 17.54
C SER A 204 15.54 6.05 16.16
N ALA A 205 16.70 6.67 16.03
CA ALA A 205 17.29 7.06 14.76
C ALA A 205 18.80 6.85 14.83
N ALA A 206 19.35 6.05 13.93
CA ALA A 206 20.76 5.71 13.91
C ALA A 206 21.33 5.75 12.49
N GLY A 207 22.52 6.30 12.33
CA GLY A 207 23.32 6.11 11.12
C GLY A 207 23.67 4.64 10.96
N VAL A 208 23.48 4.09 9.78
CA VAL A 208 23.70 2.66 9.49
C VAL A 208 24.55 2.49 8.25
N PRO A 209 25.20 1.33 8.06
CA PRO A 209 25.85 0.99 6.79
C PRO A 209 24.86 1.05 5.63
N SER A 210 25.37 1.15 4.41
CA SER A 210 24.52 1.06 3.23
C SER A 210 23.77 -0.28 3.25
N ALA A 211 22.45 -0.19 3.31
CA ALA A 211 21.56 -1.33 3.36
C ALA A 211 20.49 -1.23 2.28
N ASN A 212 19.95 -2.38 1.86
CA ASN A 212 18.96 -2.47 0.79
C ASN A 212 17.54 -2.67 1.34
N ARG A 213 17.42 -3.28 2.53
CA ARG A 213 16.15 -3.59 3.17
C ARG A 213 16.21 -3.36 4.66
N ILE A 214 15.05 -3.04 5.24
CA ILE A 214 14.82 -2.98 6.68
C ILE A 214 13.64 -3.87 7.05
N VAL A 215 13.78 -4.64 8.14
CA VAL A 215 12.68 -5.40 8.73
C VAL A 215 12.55 -5.02 10.20
N ARG A 216 11.38 -4.51 10.58
CA ARG A 216 11.03 -4.25 11.98
C ARG A 216 10.43 -5.49 12.61
N ALA A 217 10.91 -5.90 13.78
CA ALA A 217 10.38 -7.03 14.54
C ALA A 217 10.44 -6.73 16.06
N GLY A 218 9.32 -6.29 16.61
CA GLY A 218 9.22 -5.86 18.01
C GLY A 218 10.15 -4.67 18.30
N ASN A 219 11.05 -4.82 19.28
CA ASN A 219 11.99 -3.77 19.67
C ASN A 219 13.29 -3.75 18.85
N ARG A 220 13.42 -4.63 17.86
CA ARG A 220 14.61 -4.74 17.01
C ARG A 220 14.30 -4.39 15.58
N PHE A 221 15.32 -4.00 14.83
CA PHE A 221 15.27 -3.96 13.39
C PHE A 221 16.48 -4.68 12.79
N TYR A 222 16.26 -5.25 11.64
CA TYR A 222 17.26 -6.00 10.88
C TYR A 222 17.48 -5.28 9.55
N LEU A 223 18.75 -5.13 9.20
CA LEU A 223 19.16 -4.55 7.93
C LEU A 223 19.77 -5.63 7.05
N LEU A 224 19.34 -5.70 5.81
CA LEU A 224 20.00 -6.50 4.77
C LEU A 224 20.94 -5.58 4.01
N THR A 225 22.24 -5.81 4.16
CA THR A 225 23.30 -5.21 3.37
C THR A 225 23.65 -6.11 2.19
N ASP A 226 24.63 -5.73 1.38
CA ASP A 226 25.13 -6.58 0.27
C ASP A 226 25.85 -7.84 0.77
N ALA A 227 26.33 -7.84 2.01
CA ALA A 227 27.17 -8.91 2.56
C ALA A 227 26.63 -9.59 3.82
N SER A 228 25.67 -8.96 4.52
CA SER A 228 25.23 -9.42 5.85
C SER A 228 23.78 -9.06 6.16
N VAL A 229 23.27 -9.70 7.21
CA VAL A 229 22.07 -9.27 7.95
C VAL A 229 22.54 -8.76 9.30
N GLU A 230 22.29 -7.49 9.58
CA GLU A 230 22.67 -6.84 10.83
C GLU A 230 21.44 -6.60 11.71
N CYS A 231 21.60 -6.81 13.01
CA CYS A 231 20.53 -6.64 14.01
C CYS A 231 20.86 -5.45 14.92
N TYR A 232 19.89 -4.56 15.10
CA TYR A 232 19.96 -3.38 15.95
C TYR A 232 18.82 -3.34 16.96
#